data_84ac758f35b1e2ef14512abb6b01db5e
#
_entry.id   84ac758f35b1e2ef14512abb6b01db5e
#
_cell.length_a   1.000
_cell.length_b   1.000
_cell.length_c   1.000
_cell.angle_alpha   90.00
_cell.angle_beta   90.00
_cell.angle_gamma   90.00
#
_symmetry.space_group_name_H-M   'P 1'
#
loop_
_entity.id
_entity.type
_entity.pdbx_description
1 polymer ?
#
loop_
_entity_poly.entity_id
_entity_poly.type
_entity_poly.pdbx_seq_one_letter_code
_entity_poly.pdbx_strand_id
1 'polypeptide(L)'
;LIIPVSILTLIKCETVDITYVPIDNNRSALDHAYECEETLGPLPKFSCDDAIEVPTTKNGIQLNSDSSNYLDCDHPWAFGMACQTGNKVGRYQGINSDGSENLDVVFITFCRDGGLGVIGHKLSTGETCFFSILDGVENNNLPTPGESGYNEKWMTPSAVAADQCVNCHMSSPFLHTPAVDQLQHPQIPDELLVPLTGNTPYSVIGEEFRQPFNVNIQNSCTTCHRPQCTEQFQNYPLDELVMPPPFENITQFDHSEISQVDRQAIRDWCQTLGLGSFTGSGE
;
A
#
# COMPACT_ATOMS: atom_id res chain seq x y z
N LEU A 1 -47.67 44.31 -0.27
CA LEU A 1 -46.44 43.84 -0.95
C LEU A 1 -46.01 42.52 -0.29
N ILE A 2 -46.30 41.41 -0.94
CA ILE A 2 -45.96 40.04 -0.44
C ILE A 2 -44.65 39.63 -1.11
N ILE A 3 -43.60 39.51 -0.32
CA ILE A 3 -42.29 39.02 -0.76
C ILE A 3 -42.33 37.49 -0.69
N PRO A 4 -42.06 36.73 -1.80
CA PRO A 4 -41.99 35.30 -1.73
C PRO A 4 -40.70 34.88 -1.01
N VAL A 5 -40.84 34.08 0.04
CA VAL A 5 -39.72 33.37 0.70
C VAL A 5 -39.29 32.23 -0.22
N SER A 6 -38.13 32.42 -0.85
CA SER A 6 -37.48 31.33 -1.57
C SER A 6 -37.01 30.26 -0.58
N ILE A 7 -37.64 29.11 -0.63
CA ILE A 7 -37.18 27.92 0.10
C ILE A 7 -35.88 27.46 -0.57
N LEU A 8 -34.76 27.74 0.08
CA LEU A 8 -33.46 27.15 -0.29
C LEU A 8 -33.51 25.68 0.13
N THR A 9 -33.73 24.80 -0.82
CA THR A 9 -33.58 23.36 -0.63
C THR A 9 -32.09 23.08 -0.45
N LEU A 10 -31.67 22.90 0.80
CA LEU A 10 -30.35 22.37 1.11
C LEU A 10 -30.31 20.95 0.56
N ILE A 11 -29.61 20.76 -0.55
CA ILE A 11 -29.18 19.43 -1.01
C ILE A 11 -28.19 18.95 0.04
N LYS A 12 -28.65 18.11 0.96
CA LYS A 12 -27.76 17.32 1.80
C LYS A 12 -26.97 16.41 0.85
N CYS A 13 -25.69 16.67 0.71
CA CYS A 13 -24.76 15.68 0.20
C CYS A 13 -24.74 14.56 1.24
N GLU A 14 -25.51 13.50 0.99
CA GLU A 14 -25.39 12.26 1.74
C GLU A 14 -23.98 11.75 1.48
N THR A 15 -23.17 11.64 2.51
CA THR A 15 -21.91 10.91 2.47
C THR A 15 -22.26 9.49 2.04
N VAL A 16 -21.92 9.14 0.82
CA VAL A 16 -21.99 7.75 0.38
C VAL A 16 -20.91 7.03 1.17
N ASP A 17 -21.33 6.41 2.24
CA ASP A 17 -20.51 5.43 2.98
C ASP A 17 -20.33 4.24 2.04
N ILE A 18 -19.24 4.25 1.27
CA ILE A 18 -18.91 3.14 0.36
C ILE A 18 -18.28 2.04 1.23
N THR A 19 -19.06 1.45 2.09
CA THR A 19 -18.70 0.18 2.70
C THR A 19 -18.74 -0.87 1.60
N TYR A 20 -17.56 -1.19 1.05
CA TYR A 20 -17.42 -2.33 0.16
C TYR A 20 -17.68 -3.60 0.98
N VAL A 21 -18.73 -4.32 0.62
CA VAL A 21 -18.98 -5.65 1.16
C VAL A 21 -18.36 -6.65 0.18
N PRO A 22 -17.32 -7.39 0.58
CA PRO A 22 -16.72 -8.40 -0.29
C PRO A 22 -17.75 -9.43 -0.74
N ILE A 23 -17.63 -9.85 -1.98
CA ILE A 23 -18.47 -10.92 -2.52
C ILE A 23 -18.01 -12.24 -1.88
N ASP A 24 -18.87 -12.88 -1.11
CA ASP A 24 -18.59 -14.24 -0.62
C ASP A 24 -18.97 -15.24 -1.71
N ASN A 25 -17.99 -15.64 -2.48
CA ASN A 25 -18.14 -16.63 -3.55
C ASN A 25 -17.62 -18.03 -3.15
N ASN A 26 -17.28 -18.23 -1.87
CA ASN A 26 -16.71 -19.48 -1.32
C ASN A 26 -15.43 -19.95 -2.01
N ARG A 27 -14.68 -19.06 -2.67
CA ARG A 27 -13.40 -19.39 -3.26
C ARG A 27 -12.37 -19.68 -2.18
N SER A 28 -11.61 -20.75 -2.38
CA SER A 28 -10.50 -21.08 -1.47
C SER A 28 -9.29 -20.19 -1.71
N ALA A 29 -8.37 -20.14 -0.73
CA ALA A 29 -7.08 -19.48 -0.90
C ALA A 29 -6.30 -20.07 -2.09
N LEU A 30 -6.40 -21.39 -2.31
CA LEU A 30 -5.74 -22.08 -3.42
C LEU A 30 -6.30 -21.67 -4.79
N ASP A 31 -7.64 -21.53 -4.92
CA ASP A 31 -8.26 -21.07 -6.17
C ASP A 31 -7.79 -19.66 -6.53
N HIS A 32 -7.71 -18.76 -5.54
CA HIS A 32 -7.18 -17.42 -5.75
C HIS A 32 -5.71 -17.44 -6.12
N ALA A 33 -4.92 -18.29 -5.49
CA ALA A 33 -3.50 -18.42 -5.81
C ALA A 33 -3.29 -18.85 -7.27
N TYR A 34 -4.04 -19.85 -7.74
CA TYR A 34 -3.96 -20.29 -9.14
C TYR A 34 -4.39 -19.21 -10.13
N GLU A 35 -5.44 -18.44 -9.82
CA GLU A 35 -5.82 -17.30 -10.66
C GLU A 35 -4.69 -16.24 -10.72
N CYS A 36 -4.02 -15.98 -9.62
CA CYS A 36 -2.87 -15.08 -9.58
C CYS A 36 -1.67 -15.62 -10.37
N GLU A 37 -1.40 -16.95 -10.29
CA GLU A 37 -0.31 -17.59 -11.04
C GLU A 37 -0.50 -17.50 -12.56
N GLU A 38 -1.72 -17.45 -13.07
CA GLU A 38 -1.98 -17.26 -14.51
C GLU A 38 -1.34 -15.95 -15.04
N THR A 39 -1.23 -14.94 -14.21
CA THR A 39 -0.70 -13.62 -14.60
C THR A 39 0.71 -13.36 -14.05
N LEU A 40 0.94 -13.73 -12.79
CA LEU A 40 2.19 -13.43 -12.07
C LEU A 40 3.23 -14.55 -12.20
N GLY A 41 2.86 -15.71 -12.75
CA GLY A 41 3.69 -16.91 -12.71
C GLY A 41 3.66 -17.59 -11.34
N PRO A 42 4.44 -18.68 -11.17
CA PRO A 42 4.46 -19.45 -9.94
C PRO A 42 4.74 -18.61 -8.71
N LEU A 43 3.95 -18.81 -7.65
CA LEU A 43 4.16 -18.08 -6.39
C LEU A 43 5.39 -18.64 -5.66
N PRO A 44 6.33 -17.77 -5.25
CA PRO A 44 7.49 -18.20 -4.48
C PRO A 44 7.09 -18.68 -3.08
N LYS A 45 7.99 -19.43 -2.44
CA LYS A 45 7.82 -19.84 -1.05
C LYS A 45 8.13 -18.67 -0.12
N PHE A 46 7.11 -18.10 0.49
CA PHE A 46 7.27 -16.94 1.39
C PHE A 46 7.69 -17.36 2.80
N SER A 47 8.58 -16.57 3.39
CA SER A 47 9.04 -16.74 4.76
C SER A 47 9.47 -15.40 5.36
N CYS A 48 9.04 -15.11 6.57
CA CYS A 48 9.51 -13.92 7.30
C CYS A 48 10.95 -14.04 7.80
N ASP A 49 11.55 -15.22 7.74
CA ASP A 49 12.98 -15.40 8.02
C ASP A 49 13.87 -14.77 6.94
N ASP A 50 13.37 -14.68 5.71
CA ASP A 50 14.09 -14.09 4.59
C ASP A 50 13.91 -12.55 4.50
N ALA A 51 13.02 -11.99 5.30
CA ALA A 51 12.68 -10.57 5.27
C ALA A 51 13.69 -9.73 6.08
N ILE A 52 13.91 -8.50 5.60
CA ILE A 52 14.82 -7.52 6.21
C ILE A 52 14.06 -6.78 7.33
N GLU A 53 14.65 -6.73 8.53
CA GLU A 53 14.10 -5.95 9.62
C GLU A 53 14.15 -4.45 9.30
N VAL A 54 13.03 -3.77 9.54
CA VAL A 54 12.91 -2.32 9.35
C VAL A 54 13.51 -1.60 10.55
N PRO A 55 14.61 -0.85 10.39
CA PRO A 55 15.21 -0.13 11.49
C PRO A 55 14.26 0.93 12.05
N THR A 56 13.94 0.86 13.33
CA THR A 56 13.11 1.86 14.02
C THR A 56 14.00 2.62 15.00
N THR A 57 14.54 3.75 14.54
CA THR A 57 15.55 4.52 15.27
C THR A 57 15.06 5.91 15.66
N LYS A 58 15.70 6.49 16.69
CA LYS A 58 15.61 7.92 17.02
C LYS A 58 17.00 8.51 17.15
N ASN A 59 17.32 9.50 16.32
CA ASN A 59 18.67 10.05 16.17
C ASN A 59 19.72 8.93 15.92
N GLY A 60 19.37 7.96 15.07
CA GLY A 60 20.20 6.80 14.75
C GLY A 60 20.32 5.74 15.85
N ILE A 61 19.62 5.87 16.97
CA ILE A 61 19.60 4.89 18.08
C ILE A 61 18.37 4.02 17.97
N GLN A 62 18.57 2.68 17.94
CA GLN A 62 17.48 1.70 17.88
C GLN A 62 16.50 1.86 19.04
N LEU A 63 15.20 1.92 18.74
CA LEU A 63 14.14 1.92 19.73
C LEU A 63 13.82 0.49 20.19
N ASN A 64 13.41 0.38 21.47
CA ASN A 64 13.04 -0.89 22.08
C ASN A 64 11.52 -1.00 22.37
N SER A 65 10.75 -0.02 21.96
CA SER A 65 9.31 0.04 22.16
C SER A 65 8.63 0.85 21.07
N ASP A 66 7.40 0.48 20.77
CA ASP A 66 6.56 1.16 19.82
C ASP A 66 6.06 2.51 20.33
N SER A 67 5.78 3.43 19.40
CA SER A 67 5.10 4.70 19.66
C SER A 67 4.13 5.03 18.55
N SER A 68 3.00 5.63 18.92
CA SER A 68 2.05 6.19 17.97
C SER A 68 2.39 7.61 17.51
N ASN A 69 3.42 8.23 18.11
CA ASN A 69 3.85 9.57 17.75
C ASN A 69 4.92 9.52 16.65
N TYR A 70 4.65 10.15 15.52
CA TYR A 70 5.56 10.24 14.37
C TYR A 70 6.89 10.93 14.67
N LEU A 71 6.92 11.76 15.69
CA LEU A 71 8.15 12.45 16.09
C LEU A 71 9.07 11.60 16.96
N ASP A 72 8.66 10.39 17.36
CA ASP A 72 9.44 9.54 18.23
C ASP A 72 10.45 8.66 17.49
N CYS A 73 10.41 8.62 16.15
CA CYS A 73 11.42 7.93 15.34
C CYS A 73 11.85 8.75 14.13
N ASP A 74 12.97 8.35 13.54
CA ASP A 74 13.56 9.03 12.37
C ASP A 74 12.80 8.71 11.09
N HIS A 75 12.31 7.47 10.95
CA HIS A 75 11.61 6.96 9.78
C HIS A 75 10.28 6.32 10.19
N PRO A 76 9.20 7.12 10.32
CA PRO A 76 7.92 6.61 10.77
C PRO A 76 7.19 5.81 9.68
N TRP A 77 6.36 4.86 10.14
CA TRP A 77 5.31 4.25 9.32
C TRP A 77 4.19 5.27 9.09
N ALA A 78 3.50 5.18 7.97
CA ALA A 78 2.20 5.80 7.83
C ALA A 78 1.16 4.88 8.52
N PHE A 79 0.10 5.44 9.07
CA PHE A 79 -1.02 4.70 9.67
C PHE A 79 -0.78 3.98 11.00
N GLY A 80 -1.44 4.44 12.02
CA GLY A 80 -1.56 3.79 13.30
C GLY A 80 -0.33 3.95 14.19
N MET A 81 0.46 2.90 14.32
CA MET A 81 1.71 2.93 15.09
C MET A 81 2.82 3.52 14.23
N ALA A 82 3.11 4.79 14.47
CA ALA A 82 4.09 5.53 13.65
C ALA A 82 5.52 4.97 13.78
N CYS A 83 5.91 4.54 14.97
CA CYS A 83 7.22 3.98 15.25
C CYS A 83 7.05 2.56 15.77
N GLN A 84 6.96 1.60 14.88
CA GLN A 84 6.73 0.19 15.23
C GLN A 84 7.98 -0.63 15.02
N THR A 85 8.43 -1.32 16.07
CA THR A 85 9.63 -2.15 16.08
C THR A 85 9.32 -3.58 15.65
N GLY A 86 10.34 -4.31 15.18
CA GLY A 86 10.22 -5.74 14.85
C GLY A 86 9.53 -6.07 13.54
N ASN A 87 9.04 -5.07 12.79
CA ASN A 87 8.51 -5.28 11.46
C ASN A 87 9.62 -5.65 10.48
N LYS A 88 9.30 -6.53 9.52
CA LYS A 88 10.22 -6.89 8.45
C LYS A 88 9.55 -6.76 7.09
N VAL A 89 10.33 -6.46 6.07
CA VAL A 89 9.89 -6.42 4.67
C VAL A 89 10.77 -7.35 3.85
N GLY A 90 10.14 -8.22 3.06
CA GLY A 90 10.84 -9.10 2.13
C GLY A 90 10.50 -8.75 0.68
N ARG A 91 11.43 -9.03 -0.23
CA ARG A 91 11.22 -8.96 -1.67
C ARG A 91 11.58 -10.29 -2.31
N TYR A 92 10.69 -10.79 -3.14
CA TYR A 92 10.90 -11.99 -3.95
C TYR A 92 10.69 -11.61 -5.41
N GLN A 93 11.56 -12.12 -6.26
CA GLN A 93 11.41 -11.97 -7.70
C GLN A 93 10.42 -13.03 -8.22
N GLY A 94 9.63 -12.65 -9.21
CA GLY A 94 8.77 -13.61 -9.92
C GLY A 94 9.59 -14.72 -10.58
N ILE A 95 8.93 -15.82 -10.90
CA ILE A 95 9.54 -17.01 -11.51
C ILE A 95 8.76 -17.33 -12.79
N ASN A 96 9.48 -17.55 -13.87
CA ASN A 96 8.91 -18.07 -15.12
C ASN A 96 8.62 -19.57 -15.01
N SER A 97 7.80 -20.10 -15.90
CA SER A 97 7.46 -21.54 -15.94
C SER A 97 8.66 -22.47 -16.18
N ASP A 98 9.76 -21.93 -16.70
CA ASP A 98 11.02 -22.67 -16.88
C ASP A 98 11.96 -22.59 -15.66
N GLY A 99 11.53 -21.90 -14.58
CA GLY A 99 12.28 -21.72 -13.35
C GLY A 99 13.27 -20.54 -13.37
N SER A 100 13.37 -19.79 -14.48
CA SER A 100 14.18 -18.57 -14.53
C SER A 100 13.47 -17.40 -13.82
N GLU A 101 14.24 -16.39 -13.38
CA GLU A 101 13.68 -15.20 -12.79
C GLU A 101 12.83 -14.40 -13.80
N ASN A 102 11.67 -13.94 -13.34
CA ASN A 102 10.80 -13.02 -14.07
C ASN A 102 10.94 -11.63 -13.48
N LEU A 103 11.74 -10.79 -14.12
CA LEU A 103 12.01 -9.42 -13.64
C LEU A 103 10.80 -8.48 -13.74
N ASP A 104 9.75 -8.88 -14.45
CA ASP A 104 8.51 -8.11 -14.57
C ASP A 104 7.54 -8.34 -13.41
N VAL A 105 7.81 -9.33 -12.55
CA VAL A 105 6.95 -9.66 -11.41
C VAL A 105 7.73 -9.58 -10.12
N VAL A 106 7.16 -8.90 -9.14
CA VAL A 106 7.74 -8.77 -7.81
C VAL A 106 6.70 -9.10 -6.75
N PHE A 107 7.15 -9.78 -5.69
CA PHE A 107 6.34 -9.99 -4.49
C PHE A 107 6.99 -9.29 -3.31
N ILE A 108 6.22 -8.48 -2.60
CA ILE A 108 6.63 -7.82 -1.36
C ILE A 108 5.88 -8.44 -0.20
N THR A 109 6.63 -8.84 0.84
CA THR A 109 6.06 -9.38 2.07
C THR A 109 6.21 -8.38 3.20
N PHE A 110 5.18 -8.26 4.02
CA PHE A 110 5.17 -7.48 5.25
C PHE A 110 4.94 -8.44 6.43
N CYS A 111 5.94 -8.53 7.29
CA CYS A 111 5.94 -9.40 8.46
C CYS A 111 5.78 -8.56 9.73
N ARG A 112 4.75 -8.87 10.51
CA ARG A 112 4.43 -8.21 11.79
C ARG A 112 4.04 -9.28 12.79
N ASP A 113 4.33 -9.10 14.06
CA ASP A 113 3.87 -9.92 15.21
C ASP A 113 3.09 -11.21 14.85
N GLY A 114 3.78 -12.18 14.22
CA GLY A 114 3.16 -13.43 13.78
C GLY A 114 2.30 -13.36 12.51
N GLY A 115 2.05 -12.17 11.96
CA GLY A 115 1.33 -12.00 10.70
C GLY A 115 2.24 -11.91 9.47
N LEU A 116 1.72 -12.21 8.30
CA LEU A 116 2.36 -11.98 7.01
C LEU A 116 1.31 -11.57 5.99
N GLY A 117 1.54 -10.44 5.36
CA GLY A 117 0.83 -10.02 4.15
C GLY A 117 1.76 -10.08 2.95
N VAL A 118 1.23 -10.43 1.78
CA VAL A 118 1.97 -10.48 0.52
C VAL A 118 1.26 -9.69 -0.54
N ILE A 119 2.01 -8.89 -1.28
CA ILE A 119 1.54 -8.20 -2.47
C ILE A 119 2.38 -8.67 -3.65
N GLY A 120 1.76 -9.39 -4.58
CA GLY A 120 2.35 -9.74 -5.86
C GLY A 120 1.92 -8.74 -6.93
N HIS A 121 2.87 -8.22 -7.72
CA HIS A 121 2.59 -7.19 -8.72
C HIS A 121 3.39 -7.39 -9.99
N LYS A 122 2.73 -7.21 -11.13
CA LYS A 122 3.35 -7.21 -12.45
C LYS A 122 3.64 -5.79 -12.90
N LEU A 123 4.92 -5.47 -12.99
CA LEU A 123 5.40 -4.09 -13.21
C LEU A 123 4.97 -3.50 -14.55
N SER A 124 4.87 -4.31 -15.60
CA SER A 124 4.55 -3.82 -16.96
C SER A 124 3.07 -3.54 -17.18
N THR A 125 2.18 -4.29 -16.55
CA THR A 125 0.75 -4.27 -16.85
C THR A 125 -0.13 -3.93 -15.65
N GLY A 126 0.39 -4.08 -14.43
CA GLY A 126 -0.22 -3.57 -13.20
C GLY A 126 -1.13 -4.52 -12.46
N GLU A 127 -1.29 -5.76 -12.91
CA GLU A 127 -2.08 -6.75 -12.20
C GLU A 127 -1.43 -7.10 -10.86
N THR A 128 -2.26 -7.15 -9.83
CA THR A 128 -1.83 -7.27 -8.45
C THR A 128 -2.67 -8.29 -7.71
N CYS A 129 -2.03 -9.08 -6.87
CA CYS A 129 -2.67 -10.00 -5.96
C CYS A 129 -2.31 -9.68 -4.51
N PHE A 130 -3.27 -9.85 -3.63
CA PHE A 130 -3.10 -9.74 -2.18
C PHE A 130 -3.30 -11.09 -1.52
N PHE A 131 -2.39 -11.42 -0.59
CA PHE A 131 -2.48 -12.62 0.23
C PHE A 131 -2.19 -12.27 1.68
N SER A 132 -2.78 -13.00 2.60
CA SER A 132 -2.50 -12.92 4.03
C SER A 132 -2.60 -14.30 4.66
N ILE A 133 -1.88 -14.54 5.75
CA ILE A 133 -1.99 -15.78 6.51
C ILE A 133 -3.09 -15.66 7.58
N LEU A 134 -3.62 -16.81 7.99
CA LEU A 134 -4.57 -16.90 9.10
C LEU A 134 -3.90 -16.53 10.43
N ASP A 135 -4.66 -15.97 11.33
CA ASP A 135 -4.21 -15.67 12.69
C ASP A 135 -3.65 -16.92 13.40
N GLY A 136 -2.52 -16.75 14.08
CA GLY A 136 -1.86 -17.81 14.81
C GLY A 136 -1.09 -18.83 13.95
N VAL A 137 -1.02 -18.62 12.64
CA VAL A 137 -0.15 -19.40 11.75
C VAL A 137 1.28 -18.86 11.83
N GLU A 138 2.25 -19.75 11.91
CA GLU A 138 3.66 -19.36 11.79
C GLU A 138 3.93 -18.77 10.40
N ASN A 139 4.59 -17.60 10.38
CA ASN A 139 4.85 -16.83 9.16
C ASN A 139 6.14 -17.23 8.42
N ASN A 140 6.62 -18.44 8.69
CA ASN A 140 7.84 -18.97 8.09
C ASN A 140 7.53 -20.25 7.28
N ASN A 141 8.26 -20.45 6.19
CA ASN A 141 8.17 -21.66 5.36
C ASN A 141 6.73 -22.00 4.96
N LEU A 142 5.97 -21.02 4.51
CA LEU A 142 4.58 -21.19 4.11
C LEU A 142 4.47 -22.09 2.88
N PRO A 143 3.41 -22.92 2.76
CA PRO A 143 3.23 -23.78 1.60
C PRO A 143 2.96 -22.96 0.34
N THR A 144 3.52 -23.41 -0.78
CA THR A 144 3.19 -22.90 -2.12
C THR A 144 1.90 -23.54 -2.64
N PRO A 145 1.24 -22.96 -3.65
CA PRO A 145 0.05 -23.56 -4.27
C PRO A 145 0.31 -25.01 -4.69
N GLY A 146 -0.62 -25.90 -4.33
CA GLY A 146 -0.51 -27.34 -4.57
C GLY A 146 0.24 -28.11 -3.47
N GLU A 147 0.97 -27.49 -2.56
CA GLU A 147 1.47 -28.16 -1.36
C GLU A 147 0.35 -28.40 -0.33
N SER A 148 0.51 -29.47 0.44
CA SER A 148 -0.45 -29.80 1.51
C SER A 148 -0.52 -28.69 2.57
N GLY A 149 -1.72 -28.36 3.03
CA GLY A 149 -1.93 -27.37 4.08
C GLY A 149 -2.02 -25.93 3.57
N TYR A 150 -2.13 -25.69 2.26
CA TYR A 150 -2.24 -24.33 1.72
C TYR A 150 -3.47 -23.58 2.27
N ASN A 151 -4.66 -24.17 2.10
CA ASN A 151 -5.90 -23.55 2.57
C ASN A 151 -6.04 -23.43 4.10
N GLU A 152 -5.27 -24.23 4.84
CA GLU A 152 -5.24 -24.18 6.30
C GLU A 152 -4.34 -23.07 6.85
N LYS A 153 -3.51 -22.48 5.99
CA LYS A 153 -2.58 -21.42 6.39
C LYS A 153 -2.89 -20.06 5.76
N TRP A 154 -3.40 -20.06 4.54
CA TRP A 154 -3.71 -18.84 3.82
C TRP A 154 -5.19 -18.46 3.93
N MET A 155 -5.45 -17.18 4.07
CA MET A 155 -6.82 -16.63 4.09
C MET A 155 -7.48 -16.76 2.72
N THR A 156 -8.80 -16.97 2.73
CA THR A 156 -9.60 -16.90 1.49
C THR A 156 -9.55 -15.49 0.90
N PRO A 157 -9.74 -15.30 -0.43
CA PRO A 157 -9.74 -13.98 -1.04
C PRO A 157 -10.82 -13.07 -0.44
N SER A 158 -12.00 -13.60 -0.08
CA SER A 158 -13.04 -12.83 0.60
C SER A 158 -12.59 -12.32 1.97
N ALA A 159 -11.85 -13.12 2.74
CA ALA A 159 -11.31 -12.70 4.03
C ALA A 159 -10.22 -11.63 3.86
N VAL A 160 -9.30 -11.81 2.90
CA VAL A 160 -8.27 -10.80 2.59
C VAL A 160 -8.91 -9.49 2.11
N ALA A 161 -9.96 -9.56 1.29
CA ALA A 161 -10.69 -8.38 0.82
C ALA A 161 -11.43 -7.67 1.97
N ALA A 162 -11.93 -8.43 2.97
CA ALA A 162 -12.57 -7.87 4.17
C ALA A 162 -11.59 -7.08 5.04
N ASP A 163 -10.29 -7.37 5.00
CA ASP A 163 -9.24 -6.57 5.63
C ASP A 163 -9.00 -5.22 4.93
N GLN A 164 -9.75 -4.98 3.87
CA GLN A 164 -9.78 -3.70 3.13
C GLN A 164 -8.41 -3.25 2.63
N CYS A 165 -7.56 -4.18 2.18
CA CYS A 165 -6.23 -3.89 1.63
C CYS A 165 -6.26 -2.75 0.60
N VAL A 166 -7.26 -2.77 -0.31
CA VAL A 166 -7.43 -1.76 -1.35
C VAL A 166 -7.79 -0.37 -0.79
N ASN A 167 -8.23 -0.24 0.46
CA ASN A 167 -8.47 1.09 1.05
C ASN A 167 -7.15 1.83 1.31
N CYS A 168 -6.11 1.12 1.72
CA CYS A 168 -4.77 1.69 1.84
C CYS A 168 -4.03 1.63 0.50
N HIS A 169 -4.18 0.54 -0.26
CA HIS A 169 -3.58 0.35 -1.58
C HIS A 169 -4.51 0.79 -2.73
N MET A 170 -5.22 1.92 -2.56
CA MET A 170 -6.29 2.33 -3.49
C MET A 170 -5.80 2.84 -4.84
N SER A 171 -4.57 3.29 -4.93
CA SER A 171 -4.01 3.82 -6.17
C SER A 171 -2.61 3.29 -6.48
N SER A 172 -1.97 2.60 -5.54
CA SER A 172 -0.66 1.99 -5.71
C SER A 172 -0.63 0.61 -5.05
N PRO A 173 -0.01 -0.39 -5.69
CA PRO A 173 0.18 -1.70 -5.07
C PRO A 173 1.12 -1.62 -3.87
N PHE A 174 2.07 -0.69 -3.85
CA PHE A 174 3.01 -0.53 -2.77
C PHE A 174 2.86 0.83 -2.10
N LEU A 175 2.92 0.84 -0.77
CA LEU A 175 2.93 2.06 0.02
C LEU A 175 4.36 2.45 0.36
N HIS A 176 4.72 3.65 -0.06
CA HIS A 176 6.01 4.24 0.23
C HIS A 176 5.89 5.12 1.48
N THR A 177 6.60 4.75 2.51
CA THR A 177 6.67 5.47 3.80
C THR A 177 8.14 5.62 4.20
N PRO A 178 8.49 6.59 5.05
CA PRO A 178 9.86 6.71 5.54
C PRO A 178 10.45 5.39 6.05
N ALA A 179 9.62 4.60 6.76
CA ALA A 179 10.04 3.30 7.30
C ALA A 179 10.39 2.29 6.20
N VAL A 180 9.62 2.24 5.13
CA VAL A 180 9.85 1.31 4.01
C VAL A 180 10.97 1.80 3.10
N ASP A 181 10.99 3.10 2.81
CA ASP A 181 11.89 3.69 1.81
C ASP A 181 13.35 3.80 2.28
N GLN A 182 13.62 3.59 3.58
CA GLN A 182 14.99 3.45 4.06
C GLN A 182 15.62 2.09 3.67
N LEU A 183 14.82 1.11 3.21
CA LEU A 183 15.31 -0.22 2.86
C LEU A 183 15.81 -0.27 1.42
N GLN A 184 17.04 -0.77 1.26
CA GLN A 184 17.69 -0.94 -0.02
C GLN A 184 17.57 -2.36 -0.54
N HIS A 185 17.55 -2.52 -1.86
CA HIS A 185 17.60 -3.83 -2.49
C HIS A 185 18.95 -4.51 -2.16
N PRO A 186 18.95 -5.75 -1.62
CA PRO A 186 20.20 -6.35 -1.11
C PRO A 186 21.25 -6.66 -2.20
N GLN A 187 20.84 -6.74 -3.45
CA GLN A 187 21.69 -7.13 -4.58
C GLN A 187 21.88 -6.03 -5.62
N ILE A 188 21.04 -4.99 -5.62
CA ILE A 188 21.09 -3.91 -6.59
C ILE A 188 21.33 -2.61 -5.83
N PRO A 189 22.56 -2.07 -5.89
CA PRO A 189 22.87 -0.78 -5.26
C PRO A 189 21.97 0.33 -5.78
N ASP A 190 21.59 1.24 -4.90
CA ASP A 190 20.77 2.42 -5.19
C ASP A 190 19.33 2.11 -5.64
N GLU A 191 18.87 0.85 -5.55
CA GLU A 191 17.48 0.47 -5.75
C GLU A 191 16.77 0.26 -4.40
N LEU A 192 15.52 0.75 -4.29
CA LEU A 192 14.67 0.48 -3.14
C LEU A 192 14.31 -1.01 -3.03
N LEU A 193 14.21 -1.51 -1.81
CA LEU A 193 13.70 -2.87 -1.59
C LEU A 193 12.28 -3.01 -2.17
N VAL A 194 11.41 -2.03 -1.91
CA VAL A 194 10.07 -1.94 -2.49
C VAL A 194 10.12 -1.06 -3.72
N PRO A 195 9.80 -1.59 -4.92
CA PRO A 195 9.99 -0.83 -6.15
C PRO A 195 8.96 0.29 -6.30
N LEU A 196 9.40 1.40 -6.90
CA LEU A 196 8.50 2.46 -7.34
C LEU A 196 7.71 2.01 -8.57
N THR A 197 6.38 2.08 -8.52
CA THR A 197 5.51 1.65 -9.61
C THR A 197 5.14 2.78 -10.58
N GLY A 198 5.44 4.02 -10.23
CA GLY A 198 5.21 5.17 -11.11
C GLY A 198 3.76 5.26 -11.61
N ASN A 199 3.61 5.54 -12.91
CA ASN A 199 2.30 5.65 -13.58
C ASN A 199 1.84 4.33 -14.24
N THR A 200 2.41 3.19 -13.88
CA THR A 200 1.97 1.88 -14.40
C THR A 200 0.48 1.69 -14.08
N PRO A 201 -0.32 1.13 -14.98
CA PRO A 201 -1.69 0.73 -14.65
C PRO A 201 -1.70 -0.13 -13.37
N TYR A 202 -2.81 -0.08 -12.63
CA TYR A 202 -2.96 -0.85 -11.41
C TYR A 202 -4.36 -1.45 -11.37
N SER A 203 -4.43 -2.76 -11.26
CA SER A 203 -5.68 -3.52 -11.11
C SER A 203 -5.46 -4.66 -10.12
N VAL A 204 -6.52 -5.08 -9.44
CA VAL A 204 -6.46 -6.20 -8.48
C VAL A 204 -7.16 -7.40 -9.08
N ILE A 205 -6.50 -8.57 -9.01
CA ILE A 205 -7.03 -9.85 -9.45
C ILE A 205 -7.95 -10.41 -8.35
N GLY A 206 -9.12 -10.89 -8.77
CA GLY A 206 -10.16 -11.45 -7.90
C GLY A 206 -11.37 -10.54 -7.80
N GLU A 207 -12.56 -11.12 -8.04
CA GLU A 207 -13.83 -10.39 -8.01
C GLU A 207 -14.22 -9.93 -6.59
N GLU A 208 -13.62 -10.52 -5.56
CA GLU A 208 -13.80 -10.18 -4.16
C GLU A 208 -13.19 -8.81 -3.81
N PHE A 209 -12.23 -8.37 -4.60
CA PHE A 209 -11.51 -7.14 -4.32
C PHE A 209 -12.13 -5.94 -5.02
N ARG A 210 -12.26 -4.85 -4.27
CA ARG A 210 -12.53 -3.55 -4.87
C ARG A 210 -11.41 -3.21 -5.86
N GLN A 211 -11.78 -2.71 -7.04
CA GLN A 211 -10.76 -2.22 -7.97
C GLN A 211 -10.18 -0.88 -7.52
N PRO A 212 -8.87 -0.70 -7.69
CA PRO A 212 -8.19 0.53 -7.33
C PRO A 212 -8.55 1.67 -8.25
N PHE A 213 -8.22 2.88 -7.83
CA PHE A 213 -8.36 4.07 -8.66
C PHE A 213 -7.10 4.28 -9.51
N ASN A 214 -7.28 4.37 -10.81
CA ASN A 214 -6.19 4.81 -11.68
C ASN A 214 -6.03 6.33 -11.56
N VAL A 215 -4.87 6.75 -11.03
CA VAL A 215 -4.53 8.15 -10.88
C VAL A 215 -4.14 8.72 -12.24
N ASN A 216 -4.88 9.70 -12.70
CA ASN A 216 -4.56 10.43 -13.94
C ASN A 216 -4.17 11.89 -13.63
N ILE A 217 -3.28 12.05 -12.64
CA ILE A 217 -2.69 13.35 -12.33
C ILE A 217 -1.25 13.31 -12.80
N GLN A 218 -0.90 14.21 -13.71
CA GLN A 218 0.49 14.39 -14.13
C GLN A 218 1.10 15.54 -13.33
N ASN A 219 1.77 15.22 -12.23
CA ASN A 219 2.54 16.19 -11.46
C ASN A 219 3.84 15.54 -10.94
N SER A 220 4.71 16.33 -10.34
CA SER A 220 6.00 15.85 -9.83
C SER A 220 5.86 14.80 -8.72
N CYS A 221 4.80 14.88 -7.89
CA CYS A 221 4.56 13.93 -6.79
C CYS A 221 4.15 12.54 -7.31
N THR A 222 3.34 12.50 -8.38
CA THR A 222 2.79 11.24 -8.90
C THR A 222 3.77 10.44 -9.76
N THR A 223 4.94 10.99 -10.01
CA THR A 223 6.04 10.26 -10.67
C THR A 223 6.56 9.12 -9.77
N CYS A 224 6.57 9.32 -8.46
CA CYS A 224 7.06 8.35 -7.49
C CYS A 224 5.94 7.84 -6.55
N HIS A 225 4.98 8.70 -6.22
CA HIS A 225 3.91 8.38 -5.27
C HIS A 225 2.55 8.52 -5.92
N ARG A 226 1.68 7.55 -5.68
CA ARG A 226 0.28 7.65 -6.06
C ARG A 226 -0.52 8.16 -4.86
N PRO A 227 -1.36 9.19 -5.05
CA PRO A 227 -2.12 9.78 -3.96
C PRO A 227 -3.12 8.78 -3.39
N GLN A 228 -3.24 8.83 -2.08
CA GLN A 228 -4.23 8.09 -1.31
C GLN A 228 -5.31 9.08 -0.86
N CYS A 229 -6.58 8.74 -1.10
CA CYS A 229 -7.70 9.64 -0.82
C CYS A 229 -8.56 9.17 0.37
N THR A 230 -8.00 8.46 1.35
CA THR A 230 -8.73 8.03 2.54
C THR A 230 -8.77 9.13 3.59
N GLU A 231 -9.78 9.11 4.48
CA GLU A 231 -9.86 10.04 5.62
C GLU A 231 -8.62 10.00 6.51
N GLN A 232 -7.97 8.86 6.62
CA GLN A 232 -6.73 8.71 7.38
C GLN A 232 -5.60 9.55 6.79
N PHE A 233 -5.58 9.75 5.45
CA PHE A 233 -4.63 10.63 4.79
C PHE A 233 -5.06 12.10 4.78
N GLN A 234 -6.35 12.38 4.91
CA GLN A 234 -6.87 13.76 4.96
C GLN A 234 -6.39 14.50 6.21
N ASN A 235 -6.22 13.77 7.31
CA ASN A 235 -5.72 14.31 8.58
C ASN A 235 -4.19 14.29 8.69
N TYR A 236 -3.52 13.81 7.65
CA TYR A 236 -2.06 13.83 7.59
C TYR A 236 -1.63 15.25 7.27
N PRO A 237 -0.82 15.92 8.09
CA PRO A 237 -0.28 17.24 7.78
C PRO A 237 0.68 17.09 6.60
N LEU A 238 0.14 17.17 5.37
CA LEU A 238 0.94 17.15 4.14
C LEU A 238 1.99 18.27 4.12
N ASP A 239 1.85 19.24 5.02
CA ASP A 239 2.75 20.37 5.15
C ASP A 239 3.94 20.10 6.09
N GLU A 240 3.81 19.14 7.03
CA GLU A 240 4.85 18.83 8.02
C GLU A 240 5.52 17.47 7.78
N LEU A 241 4.84 16.54 7.13
CA LEU A 241 5.45 15.34 6.63
C LEU A 241 5.99 15.62 5.24
N VAL A 242 7.02 16.42 5.24
CA VAL A 242 8.00 16.42 4.17
C VAL A 242 8.32 14.95 3.93
N MET A 243 7.96 14.46 2.75
CA MET A 243 8.50 13.19 2.29
C MET A 243 9.98 13.23 2.62
N PRO A 244 10.49 12.28 3.43
CA PRO A 244 11.90 12.28 3.73
C PRO A 244 12.61 12.32 2.38
N PRO A 245 13.72 13.04 2.28
CA PRO A 245 14.48 13.04 1.04
C PRO A 245 14.69 11.58 0.66
N PRO A 246 14.30 11.15 -0.53
CA PRO A 246 14.70 9.87 -1.02
C PRO A 246 16.21 9.94 -1.04
N PHE A 247 16.86 9.33 -0.08
CA PHE A 247 18.30 9.18 0.03
C PHE A 247 19.13 10.47 0.04
N GLU A 248 20.13 10.52 0.90
CA GLU A 248 21.11 11.59 1.02
C GLU A 248 21.82 11.95 -0.32
N ASN A 249 21.66 11.14 -1.36
CA ASN A 249 22.30 11.29 -2.65
C ASN A 249 21.38 11.76 -3.80
N ILE A 250 20.06 11.88 -3.60
CA ILE A 250 19.20 12.51 -4.60
C ILE A 250 19.15 14.02 -4.32
N THR A 251 20.23 14.70 -4.66
CA THR A 251 20.38 16.17 -4.60
C THR A 251 19.48 16.93 -5.57
N GLN A 252 18.51 16.30 -6.23
CA GLN A 252 17.70 16.91 -7.27
C GLN A 252 16.25 17.24 -6.87
N PHE A 253 15.81 16.87 -5.67
CA PHE A 253 14.51 17.30 -5.16
C PHE A 253 14.71 18.32 -4.05
N ASP A 254 14.64 19.59 -4.41
CA ASP A 254 14.47 20.67 -3.47
C ASP A 254 13.03 20.58 -2.92
N HIS A 255 12.90 20.04 -1.70
CA HIS A 255 11.62 19.85 -1.02
C HIS A 255 10.88 21.16 -0.72
N SER A 256 11.56 22.31 -0.80
CA SER A 256 10.94 23.63 -0.63
C SER A 256 9.99 24.01 -1.76
N GLU A 257 10.06 23.29 -2.90
CA GLU A 257 9.26 23.55 -4.08
C GLU A 257 8.28 22.43 -4.47
N ILE A 258 7.87 21.57 -3.55
CA ILE A 258 6.62 20.83 -3.82
C ILE A 258 5.55 21.89 -3.94
N SER A 259 5.24 22.24 -5.18
CA SER A 259 4.44 23.42 -5.46
C SER A 259 3.08 23.22 -4.78
N GLN A 260 2.55 24.29 -4.17
CA GLN A 260 1.17 24.27 -3.67
C GLN A 260 0.17 23.83 -4.76
N VAL A 261 0.53 24.04 -6.03
CA VAL A 261 -0.20 23.60 -7.21
C VAL A 261 -0.28 22.07 -7.30
N ASP A 262 0.82 21.35 -7.07
CA ASP A 262 0.82 19.88 -7.12
C ASP A 262 0.02 19.28 -5.98
N ARG A 263 0.12 19.85 -4.76
CA ARG A 263 -0.70 19.44 -3.60
C ARG A 263 -2.18 19.71 -3.84
N GLN A 264 -2.51 20.86 -4.41
CA GLN A 264 -3.90 21.21 -4.72
C GLN A 264 -4.46 20.27 -5.80
N ALA A 265 -3.69 19.91 -6.82
CA ALA A 265 -4.11 18.97 -7.85
C ALA A 265 -4.45 17.58 -7.27
N ILE A 266 -3.69 17.10 -6.28
CA ILE A 266 -4.00 15.86 -5.56
C ILE A 266 -5.30 16.00 -4.76
N ARG A 267 -5.48 17.09 -4.02
CA ARG A 267 -6.71 17.37 -3.26
C ARG A 267 -7.93 17.42 -4.17
N ASP A 268 -7.83 18.15 -5.28
CA ASP A 268 -8.92 18.31 -6.25
C ASP A 268 -9.29 16.94 -6.87
N TRP A 269 -8.29 16.13 -7.19
CA TRP A 269 -8.53 14.78 -7.70
C TRP A 269 -9.25 13.90 -6.67
N CYS A 270 -8.82 13.89 -5.41
CA CYS A 270 -9.51 13.15 -4.36
C CYS A 270 -10.95 13.61 -4.17
N GLN A 271 -11.22 14.91 -4.29
CA GLN A 271 -12.59 15.45 -4.23
C GLN A 271 -13.46 14.97 -5.40
N THR A 272 -12.89 14.84 -6.62
CA THR A 272 -13.63 14.33 -7.77
C THR A 272 -14.09 12.89 -7.60
N LEU A 273 -13.41 12.12 -6.74
CA LEU A 273 -13.78 10.75 -6.42
C LEU A 273 -14.89 10.65 -5.36
N GLY A 274 -15.36 11.78 -4.83
CA GLY A 274 -16.35 11.81 -3.75
C GLY A 274 -15.80 11.31 -2.39
N LEU A 275 -14.49 11.19 -2.27
CA LEU A 275 -13.80 10.69 -1.10
C LEU A 275 -13.37 11.88 -0.21
N GLY A 276 -14.32 12.36 0.59
CA GLY A 276 -14.10 13.34 1.66
C GLY A 276 -14.02 14.80 1.25
N SER A 277 -14.48 15.69 2.13
CA SER A 277 -14.21 17.12 2.06
C SER A 277 -12.91 17.39 2.82
N PHE A 278 -11.85 17.78 2.11
CA PHE A 278 -10.68 18.36 2.75
C PHE A 278 -11.08 19.69 3.40
N THR A 279 -11.43 19.67 4.66
CA THR A 279 -11.50 20.90 5.46
C THR A 279 -10.11 21.24 5.96
N GLY A 280 -9.24 21.63 5.06
CA GLY A 280 -8.01 22.29 5.42
C GLY A 280 -8.34 23.73 5.79
N SER A 281 -8.51 24.03 7.06
CA SER A 281 -8.36 25.39 7.56
C SER A 281 -6.87 25.72 7.50
N GLY A 282 -6.41 26.16 6.34
CA GLY A 282 -5.12 26.83 6.23
C GLY A 282 -5.35 28.32 6.51
N GLU A 283 -4.93 28.81 7.64
CA GLU A 283 -4.39 30.15 7.88
C GLU A 283 -3.05 30.01 8.58
#